data_f79eba1d7c790eb9a34322c753515f27
#
_entry.id   f79eba1d7c790eb9a34322c753515f27
#
_cell.length_a   1.000
_cell.length_b   1.000
_cell.length_c   1.000
_cell.angle_alpha   90.00
_cell.angle_beta   90.00
_cell.angle_gamma   90.00
#
_symmetry.space_group_name_H-M   'P 1'
#
loop_
_entity.id
_entity.type
_entity.pdbx_description
1 polymer ?
#
loop_
_entity_poly.entity_id
_entity_poly.type
_entity_poly.pdbx_seq_one_letter_code
_entity_poly.pdbx_strand_id
1 'polypeptide(L)'
;MAGLILCLGFASHAADARRWWKGNLHTHSLWSDGDDFPEMIAEGYRDKGYHFLALSDHNLLSRGERWIALKSVADRAKGEPWRAGLRPRDAFAEYLRRHGPTWVQTRDNPTNGVREVRLKPYDEFRALVEERGRFLLIESEEITQAAENRRQIHIGAINLHEALPSQKGATVPDVIRAALAAVADSARRSGRPTLVHVNHPNYQWGVTAEDLAAVVGERFFEVWNGVDGDNDPGDARHPSTDQIWDIANTLRIAGLGAPPLYGVATDDSHDYQGNERRSPPFRAWIQVRATHLTPESLIRAVDRGDFYASTGVVLDDVAFDADARSLSLRLHARPGERFVTRFIGTRRGVSLTGRPRLDGAGKVVETTLDYRSESGPQIGEVLSEVRGPRPSYRLRGDELYVRAVVTSSRRPEVPSTEHEFQQAWTQPMGWDGPERRSAR
;
A
#
# COMPACT_ATOMS: atom_id res chain seq x y z
N MET A 1 -4.74 -64.34 28.62
CA MET A 1 -4.90 -62.92 28.94
C MET A 1 -4.11 -62.10 27.90
N ALA A 2 -4.80 -61.54 26.92
CA ALA A 2 -4.20 -60.70 25.88
C ALA A 2 -4.49 -59.25 26.26
N GLY A 3 -3.45 -58.49 26.53
CA GLY A 3 -3.56 -57.06 26.86
C GLY A 3 -3.69 -56.24 25.60
N LEU A 4 -4.80 -55.52 25.47
CA LEU A 4 -5.08 -54.56 24.42
C LEU A 4 -4.38 -53.21 24.75
N ILE A 5 -3.30 -52.88 24.05
CA ILE A 5 -2.67 -51.56 24.14
C ILE A 5 -3.44 -50.57 23.29
N LEU A 6 -4.20 -49.68 23.94
CA LEU A 6 -4.88 -48.56 23.28
C LEU A 6 -3.85 -47.47 23.02
N CYS A 7 -3.37 -47.34 21.78
CA CYS A 7 -2.62 -46.15 21.34
C CYS A 7 -3.59 -44.97 21.15
N LEU A 8 -3.66 -44.09 22.17
CA LEU A 8 -4.25 -42.77 22.05
C LEU A 8 -3.37 -41.89 21.13
N GLY A 9 -3.72 -41.80 19.87
CA GLY A 9 -3.13 -40.85 18.96
C GLY A 9 -3.52 -39.42 19.37
N PHE A 10 -2.57 -38.68 19.97
CA PHE A 10 -2.70 -37.23 20.11
C PHE A 10 -2.64 -36.62 18.71
N ALA A 11 -3.80 -36.24 18.16
CA ALA A 11 -3.85 -35.33 17.03
C ALA A 11 -3.29 -33.99 17.55
N SER A 12 -2.00 -33.77 17.30
CA SER A 12 -1.41 -32.44 17.41
C SER A 12 -2.14 -31.56 16.41
N HIS A 13 -3.06 -30.73 16.88
CA HIS A 13 -3.49 -29.57 16.13
C HIS A 13 -2.24 -28.70 15.95
N ALA A 14 -1.62 -28.77 14.78
CA ALA A 14 -0.60 -27.81 14.40
C ALA A 14 -1.28 -26.44 14.51
N ALA A 15 -0.92 -25.68 15.53
CA ALA A 15 -1.36 -24.31 15.71
C ALA A 15 -1.09 -23.59 14.37
N ASP A 16 -2.07 -22.87 13.87
CA ASP A 16 -2.03 -22.09 12.65
C ASP A 16 -0.74 -21.27 12.62
N ALA A 17 0.24 -21.73 11.85
CA ALA A 17 1.60 -21.17 11.82
C ALA A 17 1.68 -19.86 11.04
N ARG A 18 0.64 -19.00 11.15
CA ARG A 18 0.62 -17.68 10.55
C ARG A 18 1.71 -16.80 11.17
N ARG A 19 2.47 -16.13 10.32
CA ARG A 19 3.48 -15.16 10.72
C ARG A 19 3.33 -13.87 9.93
N TRP A 20 3.94 -12.82 10.40
CA TRP A 20 3.98 -11.53 9.72
C TRP A 20 5.01 -11.54 8.59
N TRP A 21 4.59 -11.08 7.42
CA TRP A 21 5.40 -10.93 6.23
C TRP A 21 5.42 -9.45 5.82
N LYS A 22 6.60 -8.83 5.87
CA LYS A 22 6.82 -7.45 5.47
C LYS A 22 6.95 -7.37 3.96
N GLY A 23 6.21 -6.46 3.32
CA GLY A 23 6.33 -6.26 1.87
C GLY A 23 5.87 -4.91 1.38
N ASN A 24 6.31 -4.54 0.19
CA ASN A 24 5.90 -3.33 -0.50
C ASN A 24 5.12 -3.69 -1.77
N LEU A 25 4.07 -2.89 -2.05
CA LEU A 25 3.15 -3.14 -3.16
C LEU A 25 3.30 -2.14 -4.31
N HIS A 26 4.14 -1.07 -4.15
CA HIS A 26 4.26 0.00 -5.13
C HIS A 26 5.73 0.42 -5.27
N THR A 27 6.32 0.14 -6.42
CA THR A 27 7.76 0.28 -6.66
C THR A 27 8.06 0.37 -8.15
N HIS A 28 8.83 1.37 -8.59
CA HIS A 28 9.19 1.62 -9.97
C HIS A 28 10.65 1.29 -10.24
N SER A 29 10.95 0.92 -11.48
CA SER A 29 12.30 0.58 -11.94
C SER A 29 12.64 1.31 -13.25
N LEU A 30 13.83 1.01 -13.82
CA LEU A 30 14.19 1.46 -15.16
C LEU A 30 13.26 0.94 -16.27
N TRP A 31 12.34 0.01 -15.96
CA TRP A 31 11.32 -0.41 -16.89
C TRP A 31 10.26 0.69 -17.14
N SER A 32 9.99 1.56 -16.18
CA SER A 32 9.20 2.78 -16.37
C SER A 32 10.04 4.04 -16.14
N ASP A 33 9.97 4.65 -14.98
CA ASP A 33 10.57 5.94 -14.64
C ASP A 33 11.41 5.94 -13.35
N GLY A 34 11.55 4.80 -12.68
CA GLY A 34 12.55 4.62 -11.62
C GLY A 34 13.99 4.75 -12.15
N ASP A 35 14.94 5.00 -11.27
CA ASP A 35 16.33 5.33 -11.60
C ASP A 35 17.33 4.16 -11.38
N ASP A 36 16.83 2.94 -11.07
CA ASP A 36 17.69 1.78 -10.86
C ASP A 36 17.16 0.49 -11.54
N PHE A 37 18.04 -0.50 -11.64
CA PHE A 37 17.77 -1.81 -12.23
C PHE A 37 16.89 -2.66 -11.31
N PRO A 38 15.94 -3.44 -11.84
CA PRO A 38 15.02 -4.22 -11.02
C PRO A 38 15.70 -5.21 -10.08
N GLU A 39 16.84 -5.79 -10.49
CA GLU A 39 17.66 -6.67 -9.65
C GLU A 39 18.21 -5.93 -8.43
N MET A 40 18.79 -4.74 -8.65
CA MET A 40 19.35 -3.90 -7.60
C MET A 40 18.29 -3.48 -6.59
N ILE A 41 17.12 -3.11 -7.09
CA ILE A 41 15.95 -2.74 -6.28
C ILE A 41 15.52 -3.93 -5.42
N ALA A 42 15.26 -5.08 -6.04
CA ALA A 42 14.80 -6.28 -5.37
C ALA A 42 15.78 -6.76 -4.28
N GLU A 43 17.08 -6.76 -4.58
CA GLU A 43 18.13 -7.06 -3.60
C GLU A 43 18.14 -6.06 -2.43
N GLY A 44 17.97 -4.76 -2.71
CA GLY A 44 17.88 -3.72 -1.69
C GLY A 44 16.72 -3.96 -0.71
N TYR A 45 15.53 -4.30 -1.20
CA TYR A 45 14.38 -4.66 -0.35
C TYR A 45 14.63 -5.95 0.44
N ARG A 46 15.14 -7.00 -0.20
CA ARG A 46 15.50 -8.25 0.48
C ARG A 46 16.50 -8.00 1.62
N ASP A 47 17.56 -7.25 1.34
CA ASP A 47 18.63 -6.97 2.30
C ASP A 47 18.15 -6.07 3.47
N LYS A 48 17.07 -5.29 3.26
CA LYS A 48 16.34 -4.52 4.29
C LYS A 48 15.27 -5.34 5.03
N GLY A 49 15.25 -6.66 4.83
CA GLY A 49 14.38 -7.59 5.56
C GLY A 49 12.92 -7.56 5.11
N TYR A 50 12.65 -7.11 3.88
CA TYR A 50 11.36 -7.37 3.24
C TYR A 50 11.28 -8.83 2.82
N HIS A 51 10.07 -9.36 2.85
CA HIS A 51 9.79 -10.75 2.46
C HIS A 51 9.15 -10.83 1.09
N PHE A 52 8.48 -9.76 0.64
CA PHE A 52 7.95 -9.69 -0.72
C PHE A 52 8.00 -8.27 -1.26
N LEU A 53 8.08 -8.18 -2.59
CA LEU A 53 8.09 -6.94 -3.34
C LEU A 53 7.23 -7.09 -4.59
N ALA A 54 6.31 -6.16 -4.80
CA ALA A 54 5.64 -5.96 -6.07
C ALA A 54 6.40 -4.87 -6.86
N LEU A 55 6.96 -5.24 -8.01
CA LEU A 55 7.44 -4.28 -8.99
C LEU A 55 6.25 -3.90 -9.86
N SER A 56 5.86 -2.62 -9.81
CA SER A 56 4.62 -2.11 -10.39
C SER A 56 4.87 -0.94 -11.34
N ASP A 57 5.81 -1.12 -12.25
CA ASP A 57 6.13 -0.14 -13.28
C ASP A 57 4.89 0.36 -14.05
N HIS A 58 4.88 1.63 -14.49
CA HIS A 58 3.74 2.26 -15.16
C HIS A 58 3.32 1.54 -16.45
N ASN A 59 2.08 1.09 -16.50
CA ASN A 59 1.38 0.55 -17.69
C ASN A 59 2.13 -0.56 -18.43
N LEU A 60 2.93 -1.36 -17.72
CA LEU A 60 3.65 -2.48 -18.31
C LEU A 60 4.04 -3.52 -17.25
N LEU A 61 4.31 -4.73 -17.72
CA LEU A 61 5.05 -5.74 -16.96
C LEU A 61 6.47 -5.82 -17.50
N SER A 62 7.44 -6.17 -16.66
CA SER A 62 8.86 -6.31 -17.03
C SER A 62 9.07 -7.55 -17.91
N ARG A 63 8.53 -7.55 -19.14
CA ARG A 63 8.55 -8.69 -20.07
C ARG A 63 9.11 -8.33 -21.43
N GLY A 64 9.66 -9.36 -22.09
CA GLY A 64 10.23 -9.23 -23.43
C GLY A 64 11.62 -8.59 -23.43
N GLU A 65 12.09 -8.22 -24.62
CA GLU A 65 13.40 -7.64 -24.81
C GLU A 65 13.31 -6.10 -24.76
N ARG A 66 14.06 -5.50 -23.85
CA ARG A 66 14.14 -4.04 -23.73
C ARG A 66 15.59 -3.59 -23.52
N TRP A 67 15.97 -2.59 -24.28
CA TRP A 67 17.28 -1.94 -24.22
C TRP A 67 17.08 -0.46 -23.91
N ILE A 68 17.91 0.08 -23.04
CA ILE A 68 17.87 1.49 -22.65
C ILE A 68 19.24 2.11 -22.85
N ALA A 69 19.31 3.32 -23.40
CA ALA A 69 20.57 4.04 -23.56
C ALA A 69 21.24 4.30 -22.20
N LEU A 70 22.54 4.07 -22.10
CA LEU A 70 23.30 4.37 -20.86
C LEU A 70 23.17 5.84 -20.45
N LYS A 71 23.09 6.74 -21.45
CA LYS A 71 22.81 8.15 -21.16
C LYS A 71 21.48 8.35 -20.44
N SER A 72 20.44 7.62 -20.83
CA SER A 72 19.12 7.71 -20.16
C SER A 72 19.15 7.21 -18.72
N VAL A 73 19.91 6.13 -18.44
CA VAL A 73 20.15 5.66 -17.06
C VAL A 73 20.83 6.75 -16.23
N ALA A 74 21.89 7.36 -16.78
CA ALA A 74 22.61 8.42 -16.09
C ALA A 74 21.76 9.69 -15.91
N ASP A 75 20.91 10.02 -16.87
CA ASP A 75 20.04 11.22 -16.79
C ASP A 75 18.95 11.05 -15.73
N ARG A 76 18.35 9.87 -15.58
CA ARG A 76 17.40 9.58 -14.53
C ARG A 76 18.01 9.70 -13.12
N ALA A 77 19.21 9.16 -12.93
CA ALA A 77 19.93 9.25 -11.67
C ALA A 77 20.30 10.70 -11.25
N LYS A 78 20.31 11.66 -12.19
CA LYS A 78 20.56 13.08 -11.88
C LYS A 78 19.35 13.76 -11.22
N GLY A 79 18.17 13.23 -11.44
CA GLY A 79 16.91 13.82 -10.96
C GLY A 79 16.62 15.20 -11.57
N GLU A 80 15.78 15.95 -10.90
CA GLU A 80 15.33 17.29 -11.33
C GLU A 80 16.48 18.32 -11.37
N PRO A 81 16.44 19.35 -12.23
CA PRO A 81 17.51 20.34 -12.41
C PRO A 81 17.92 21.09 -11.14
N TRP A 82 17.03 21.25 -10.17
CA TRP A 82 17.32 21.90 -8.88
C TRP A 82 18.14 21.01 -7.92
N ARG A 83 18.31 19.73 -8.22
CA ARG A 83 19.22 18.81 -7.51
C ARG A 83 20.66 18.89 -8.02
N ALA A 84 20.96 19.80 -8.95
CA ALA A 84 22.29 20.01 -9.51
C ALA A 84 23.27 20.45 -8.42
N GLY A 85 24.22 19.58 -8.07
CA GLY A 85 25.25 19.80 -7.04
C GLY A 85 25.55 18.55 -6.22
N LEU A 86 24.62 17.61 -6.19
CA LEU A 86 24.85 16.29 -5.61
C LEU A 86 25.47 15.37 -6.67
N ARG A 87 26.47 14.57 -6.30
CA ARG A 87 27.01 13.56 -7.21
C ARG A 87 26.04 12.41 -7.26
N PRO A 88 25.32 12.18 -8.40
CA PRO A 88 24.48 11.01 -8.56
C PRO A 88 25.40 9.77 -8.50
N ARG A 89 24.91 8.70 -7.91
CA ARG A 89 25.57 7.40 -8.06
C ARG A 89 25.47 6.99 -9.52
N ASP A 90 26.48 6.28 -10.01
CA ASP A 90 26.44 5.70 -11.34
C ASP A 90 25.74 4.34 -11.24
N ALA A 91 24.41 4.32 -11.45
CA ALA A 91 23.59 3.12 -11.38
C ALA A 91 24.13 2.01 -12.28
N PHE A 92 24.61 2.35 -13.50
CA PHE A 92 25.17 1.34 -14.40
C PHE A 92 26.50 0.79 -13.90
N ALA A 93 27.42 1.64 -13.42
CA ALA A 93 28.70 1.17 -12.89
C ALA A 93 28.50 0.29 -11.64
N GLU A 94 27.54 0.64 -10.76
CA GLU A 94 27.21 -0.16 -9.59
C GLU A 94 26.58 -1.51 -9.97
N TYR A 95 25.65 -1.51 -10.93
CA TYR A 95 25.06 -2.72 -11.49
C TYR A 95 26.10 -3.65 -12.12
N LEU A 96 27.01 -3.10 -12.94
CA LEU A 96 28.11 -3.87 -13.54
C LEU A 96 29.08 -4.43 -12.48
N ARG A 97 29.41 -3.64 -11.47
CA ARG A 97 30.27 -4.08 -10.36
C ARG A 97 29.64 -5.23 -9.57
N ARG A 98 28.33 -5.18 -9.34
CA ARG A 98 27.62 -6.18 -8.52
C ARG A 98 27.37 -7.49 -9.26
N HIS A 99 26.92 -7.41 -10.50
CA HIS A 99 26.49 -8.58 -11.27
C HIS A 99 27.50 -9.06 -12.32
N GLY A 100 28.49 -8.23 -12.63
CA GLY A 100 29.55 -8.57 -13.57
C GLY A 100 29.15 -8.58 -15.06
N PRO A 101 30.13 -8.64 -15.97
CA PRO A 101 29.90 -8.52 -17.41
C PRO A 101 29.19 -9.72 -18.05
N THR A 102 29.13 -10.85 -17.35
CA THR A 102 28.39 -12.03 -17.85
C THR A 102 26.87 -11.82 -17.70
N TRP A 103 26.44 -11.14 -16.64
CA TRP A 103 25.02 -10.82 -16.43
C TRP A 103 24.64 -9.55 -17.16
N VAL A 104 25.42 -8.48 -17.04
CA VAL A 104 25.14 -7.16 -17.58
C VAL A 104 25.45 -7.12 -19.07
N GLN A 105 24.42 -7.15 -19.89
CA GLN A 105 24.55 -7.16 -21.35
C GLN A 105 24.48 -5.74 -21.91
N THR A 106 25.45 -5.38 -22.73
CA THR A 106 25.47 -4.09 -23.44
C THR A 106 25.64 -4.30 -24.94
N ARG A 107 25.14 -3.34 -25.72
CA ARG A 107 25.31 -3.31 -27.17
C ARG A 107 25.44 -1.87 -27.67
N ASP A 108 25.95 -1.72 -28.87
CA ASP A 108 25.75 -0.49 -29.62
C ASP A 108 24.48 -0.66 -30.47
N ASN A 109 23.57 0.29 -30.37
CA ASN A 109 22.30 0.26 -31.10
C ASN A 109 22.60 0.22 -32.62
N PRO A 110 22.10 -0.78 -33.35
CA PRO A 110 22.45 -0.97 -34.76
C PRO A 110 21.98 0.16 -35.68
N THR A 111 21.02 0.98 -35.25
CA THR A 111 20.46 2.06 -36.06
C THR A 111 21.20 3.39 -35.87
N ASN A 112 21.61 3.70 -34.63
CA ASN A 112 22.15 5.03 -34.29
C ASN A 112 23.50 5.00 -33.55
N GLY A 113 24.05 3.81 -33.28
CA GLY A 113 25.34 3.62 -32.60
C GLY A 113 25.34 4.00 -31.10
N VAL A 114 24.19 4.28 -30.49
CA VAL A 114 24.10 4.62 -29.06
C VAL A 114 24.39 3.39 -28.22
N ARG A 115 25.24 3.55 -27.19
CA ARG A 115 25.52 2.48 -26.24
C ARG A 115 24.32 2.23 -25.33
N GLU A 116 23.83 0.98 -25.31
CA GLU A 116 22.66 0.54 -24.57
C GLU A 116 23.01 -0.59 -23.59
N VAL A 117 22.18 -0.70 -22.53
CA VAL A 117 22.16 -1.84 -21.59
C VAL A 117 20.81 -2.54 -21.70
N ARG A 118 20.83 -3.87 -21.61
CA ARG A 118 19.62 -4.67 -21.59
C ARG A 118 18.98 -4.62 -20.20
N LEU A 119 17.70 -4.28 -20.14
CA LEU A 119 16.89 -4.51 -18.94
C LEU A 119 16.47 -5.97 -18.93
N LYS A 120 16.74 -6.65 -17.82
CA LYS A 120 16.36 -8.05 -17.65
C LYS A 120 14.86 -8.17 -17.47
N PRO A 121 14.19 -9.11 -18.19
CA PRO A 121 12.77 -9.39 -17.95
C PRO A 121 12.56 -10.11 -16.61
N TYR A 122 11.32 -10.06 -16.12
CA TYR A 122 10.91 -10.60 -14.82
C TYR A 122 11.40 -12.02 -14.56
N ASP A 123 11.24 -12.92 -15.51
CA ASP A 123 11.63 -14.32 -15.34
C ASP A 123 13.15 -14.53 -15.18
N GLU A 124 13.97 -13.64 -15.76
CA GLU A 124 15.43 -13.71 -15.59
C GLU A 124 15.82 -13.17 -14.20
N PHE A 125 15.43 -11.96 -13.83
CA PHE A 125 15.88 -11.37 -12.55
C PHE A 125 15.19 -12.00 -11.34
N ARG A 126 13.97 -12.51 -11.49
CA ARG A 126 13.30 -13.28 -10.45
C ARG A 126 14.14 -14.46 -10.00
N ALA A 127 14.66 -15.23 -10.96
CA ALA A 127 15.50 -16.40 -10.67
C ALA A 127 16.80 -16.05 -9.93
N LEU A 128 17.28 -14.80 -10.08
CA LEU A 128 18.48 -14.31 -9.40
C LEU A 128 18.22 -13.90 -7.95
N VAL A 129 17.06 -13.31 -7.66
CA VAL A 129 16.83 -12.58 -6.40
C VAL A 129 15.85 -13.26 -5.45
N GLU A 130 14.93 -14.10 -5.94
CA GLU A 130 14.01 -14.84 -5.09
C GLU A 130 14.70 -15.88 -4.23
N GLU A 131 14.26 -15.94 -2.97
CA GLU A 131 14.70 -16.98 -2.02
C GLU A 131 13.46 -17.63 -1.39
N ARG A 132 13.27 -18.92 -1.65
CA ARG A 132 12.11 -19.67 -1.16
C ARG A 132 11.93 -19.52 0.35
N GLY A 133 10.74 -19.04 0.75
CA GLY A 133 10.38 -18.84 2.16
C GLY A 133 11.05 -17.63 2.82
N ARG A 134 11.83 -16.85 2.11
CA ARG A 134 12.52 -15.65 2.60
C ARG A 134 12.18 -14.40 1.81
N PHE A 135 12.23 -14.44 0.47
CA PHE A 135 11.95 -13.29 -0.38
C PHE A 135 11.22 -13.71 -1.66
N LEU A 136 10.13 -13.03 -1.97
CA LEU A 136 9.23 -13.29 -3.10
C LEU A 136 9.09 -12.02 -3.94
N LEU A 137 9.18 -12.14 -5.26
CA LEU A 137 8.76 -11.11 -6.19
C LEU A 137 7.34 -11.38 -6.68
N ILE A 138 6.54 -10.32 -6.82
CA ILE A 138 5.19 -10.38 -7.35
C ILE A 138 5.10 -9.48 -8.58
N GLU A 139 4.75 -10.06 -9.72
CA GLU A 139 4.63 -9.33 -10.98
C GLU A 139 3.40 -8.44 -10.95
N SER A 140 3.58 -7.14 -11.15
CA SER A 140 2.56 -6.14 -10.91
C SER A 140 2.73 -4.95 -11.86
N GLU A 141 1.71 -4.11 -11.97
CA GLU A 141 1.82 -2.84 -12.67
C GLU A 141 1.04 -1.75 -11.94
N GLU A 142 1.42 -0.52 -12.16
CA GLU A 142 0.61 0.65 -11.88
C GLU A 142 -0.11 1.10 -13.15
N ILE A 143 -1.44 0.90 -13.19
CA ILE A 143 -2.27 1.37 -14.29
C ILE A 143 -2.48 2.87 -14.12
N THR A 144 -1.71 3.65 -14.86
CA THR A 144 -1.74 5.11 -14.85
C THR A 144 -2.76 5.61 -15.86
N GLN A 145 -3.72 6.38 -15.40
CA GLN A 145 -4.87 6.81 -16.19
C GLN A 145 -5.49 8.10 -15.64
N ALA A 146 -6.45 8.66 -16.37
CA ALA A 146 -7.19 9.85 -15.95
C ALA A 146 -8.65 9.76 -16.38
N ALA A 147 -9.56 10.36 -15.61
CA ALA A 147 -10.94 10.60 -16.03
C ALA A 147 -11.01 11.72 -17.09
N GLU A 148 -12.15 11.86 -17.77
CA GLU A 148 -12.35 12.90 -18.79
C GLU A 148 -12.15 14.32 -18.25
N ASN A 149 -12.42 14.56 -16.97
CA ASN A 149 -12.14 15.82 -16.27
C ASN A 149 -10.64 16.02 -15.94
N ARG A 150 -9.76 15.17 -16.48
CA ARG A 150 -8.30 15.18 -16.29
C ARG A 150 -7.81 14.88 -14.85
N ARG A 151 -8.68 14.40 -13.96
CA ARG A 151 -8.24 13.95 -12.64
C ARG A 151 -7.41 12.68 -12.78
N GLN A 152 -6.24 12.68 -12.16
CA GLN A 152 -5.31 11.54 -12.19
C GLN A 152 -5.84 10.40 -11.30
N ILE A 153 -5.74 9.18 -11.81
CA ILE A 153 -6.19 7.97 -11.12
C ILE A 153 -5.16 6.89 -11.42
N HIS A 154 -4.43 6.47 -10.40
CA HIS A 154 -3.47 5.39 -10.53
C HIS A 154 -3.94 4.20 -9.72
N ILE A 155 -3.79 3.01 -10.28
CA ILE A 155 -4.28 1.75 -9.72
C ILE A 155 -3.15 0.74 -9.65
N GLY A 156 -2.76 0.35 -8.45
CA GLY A 156 -1.87 -0.78 -8.23
C GLY A 156 -2.60 -2.10 -8.52
N ALA A 157 -2.11 -2.86 -9.51
CA ALA A 157 -2.65 -4.16 -9.88
C ALA A 157 -1.59 -5.24 -9.64
N ILE A 158 -1.81 -6.09 -8.65
CA ILE A 158 -0.83 -6.99 -8.07
C ILE A 158 -1.08 -8.43 -8.50
N ASN A 159 -0.02 -9.16 -8.86
CA ASN A 159 -0.02 -10.56 -9.31
C ASN A 159 -0.70 -10.76 -10.67
N LEU A 160 -0.41 -9.87 -11.59
CA LEU A 160 -0.95 -9.93 -12.95
C LEU A 160 -0.27 -11.04 -13.79
N HIS A 161 -1.02 -11.53 -14.77
CA HIS A 161 -0.50 -12.43 -15.81
C HIS A 161 -0.14 -11.69 -17.10
N GLU A 162 -0.76 -10.56 -17.35
CA GLU A 162 -0.58 -9.72 -18.53
C GLU A 162 -0.70 -8.26 -18.16
N ALA A 163 -0.04 -7.37 -18.88
CA ALA A 163 -0.21 -5.93 -18.71
C ALA A 163 -1.62 -5.52 -19.19
N LEU A 164 -2.22 -4.58 -18.48
CA LEU A 164 -3.56 -4.10 -18.76
C LEU A 164 -3.49 -2.66 -19.30
N PRO A 165 -4.24 -2.35 -20.36
CA PRO A 165 -4.25 -0.99 -20.87
C PRO A 165 -4.94 -0.03 -19.89
N SER A 166 -4.55 1.26 -19.92
CA SER A 166 -5.25 2.32 -19.23
C SER A 166 -6.74 2.31 -19.56
N GLN A 167 -7.57 2.45 -18.56
CA GLN A 167 -9.03 2.44 -18.69
C GLN A 167 -9.54 3.87 -18.89
N LYS A 168 -10.76 3.99 -19.40
CA LYS A 168 -11.43 5.27 -19.65
C LYS A 168 -12.75 5.34 -18.89
N GLY A 169 -13.17 6.55 -18.54
CA GLY A 169 -14.46 6.81 -17.92
C GLY A 169 -14.71 8.30 -17.77
N ALA A 170 -15.98 8.68 -17.75
CA ALA A 170 -16.38 10.07 -17.59
C ALA A 170 -16.04 10.62 -16.20
N THR A 171 -16.13 9.76 -15.17
CA THR A 171 -15.88 10.10 -13.78
C THR A 171 -14.78 9.22 -13.17
N VAL A 172 -14.22 9.65 -12.05
CA VAL A 172 -13.24 8.86 -11.29
C VAL A 172 -13.79 7.48 -10.90
N PRO A 173 -15.01 7.36 -10.34
CA PRO A 173 -15.60 6.05 -10.07
C PRO A 173 -15.76 5.15 -11.30
N ASP A 174 -16.03 5.72 -12.48
CA ASP A 174 -16.17 4.92 -13.70
C ASP A 174 -14.83 4.32 -14.13
N VAL A 175 -13.77 5.11 -14.07
CA VAL A 175 -12.39 4.64 -14.37
C VAL A 175 -11.96 3.56 -13.40
N ILE A 176 -12.19 3.74 -12.09
CA ILE A 176 -11.85 2.73 -11.08
C ILE A 176 -12.64 1.43 -11.34
N ARG A 177 -13.96 1.52 -11.61
CA ARG A 177 -14.78 0.34 -11.93
C ARG A 177 -14.28 -0.39 -13.17
N ALA A 178 -13.88 0.36 -14.21
CA ALA A 178 -13.35 -0.22 -15.44
C ALA A 178 -12.02 -0.96 -15.18
N ALA A 179 -11.11 -0.37 -14.38
CA ALA A 179 -9.86 -1.01 -13.99
C ALA A 179 -10.10 -2.30 -13.18
N LEU A 180 -11.00 -2.25 -12.18
CA LEU A 180 -11.39 -3.43 -11.41
C LEU A 180 -11.95 -4.55 -12.31
N ALA A 181 -12.78 -4.20 -13.27
CA ALA A 181 -13.34 -5.17 -14.22
C ALA A 181 -12.24 -5.80 -15.09
N ALA A 182 -11.30 -5.00 -15.60
CA ALA A 182 -10.19 -5.49 -16.42
C ALA A 182 -9.28 -6.43 -15.62
N VAL A 183 -8.93 -6.07 -14.37
CA VAL A 183 -8.13 -6.95 -13.48
C VAL A 183 -8.87 -8.23 -13.14
N ALA A 184 -10.16 -8.16 -12.82
CA ALA A 184 -10.98 -9.34 -12.53
C ALA A 184 -11.10 -10.27 -13.74
N ASP A 185 -11.19 -9.73 -14.95
CA ASP A 185 -11.17 -10.51 -16.20
C ASP A 185 -9.84 -11.22 -16.41
N SER A 186 -8.72 -10.52 -16.20
CA SER A 186 -7.39 -11.10 -16.29
C SER A 186 -7.20 -12.21 -15.24
N ALA A 187 -7.64 -11.98 -14.00
CA ALA A 187 -7.63 -12.97 -12.93
C ALA A 187 -8.41 -14.25 -13.29
N ARG A 188 -9.61 -14.08 -13.87
CA ARG A 188 -10.41 -15.23 -14.32
C ARG A 188 -9.74 -16.02 -15.44
N ARG A 189 -9.14 -15.34 -16.42
CA ARG A 189 -8.42 -16.01 -17.53
C ARG A 189 -7.18 -16.75 -17.05
N SER A 190 -6.43 -16.16 -16.15
CA SER A 190 -5.16 -16.72 -15.65
C SER A 190 -5.31 -17.71 -14.50
N GLY A 191 -6.44 -17.69 -13.79
CA GLY A 191 -6.65 -18.44 -12.55
C GLY A 191 -5.81 -17.92 -11.37
N ARG A 192 -5.15 -16.77 -11.50
CA ARG A 192 -4.33 -16.14 -10.44
C ARG A 192 -5.19 -15.21 -9.59
N PRO A 193 -5.15 -15.29 -8.26
CA PRO A 193 -5.73 -14.25 -7.43
C PRO A 193 -4.94 -12.95 -7.61
N THR A 194 -5.64 -11.84 -7.73
CA THR A 194 -5.08 -10.50 -7.88
C THR A 194 -5.51 -9.62 -6.72
N LEU A 195 -4.71 -8.60 -6.40
CA LEU A 195 -5.07 -7.54 -5.49
C LEU A 195 -5.06 -6.22 -6.27
N VAL A 196 -6.03 -5.34 -5.97
CA VAL A 196 -6.10 -4.00 -6.57
C VAL A 196 -6.14 -2.98 -5.43
N HIS A 197 -5.46 -1.87 -5.58
CA HIS A 197 -5.59 -0.72 -4.66
C HIS A 197 -5.52 0.60 -5.44
N VAL A 198 -6.28 1.58 -4.95
CA VAL A 198 -6.18 2.95 -5.46
C VAL A 198 -4.94 3.60 -4.85
N ASN A 199 -4.03 4.08 -5.71
CA ASN A 199 -2.77 4.70 -5.31
C ASN A 199 -2.99 6.17 -4.92
N HIS A 200 -2.18 6.68 -4.00
CA HIS A 200 -2.00 8.10 -3.61
C HIS A 200 -3.20 9.01 -3.97
N PRO A 201 -4.36 8.86 -3.29
CA PRO A 201 -5.60 9.56 -3.69
C PRO A 201 -5.45 11.09 -3.69
N ASN A 202 -4.55 11.63 -2.86
CA ASN A 202 -4.25 13.06 -2.78
C ASN A 202 -3.27 13.58 -3.83
N TYR A 203 -2.65 12.69 -4.62
CA TYR A 203 -1.81 13.13 -5.74
C TYR A 203 -2.64 13.98 -6.70
N GLN A 204 -2.26 15.26 -6.86
CA GLN A 204 -3.01 16.25 -7.63
C GLN A 204 -4.50 16.34 -7.24
N TRP A 205 -4.85 15.91 -6.02
CA TRP A 205 -6.23 15.84 -5.51
C TRP A 205 -7.15 15.01 -6.42
N GLY A 206 -6.60 13.92 -6.97
CA GLY A 206 -7.21 13.15 -8.04
C GLY A 206 -8.43 12.34 -7.61
N VAL A 207 -8.44 11.78 -6.38
CA VAL A 207 -9.49 10.87 -5.89
C VAL A 207 -10.03 11.37 -4.55
N THR A 208 -11.36 11.50 -4.43
CA THR A 208 -12.01 11.94 -3.19
C THR A 208 -12.53 10.77 -2.35
N ALA A 209 -12.90 11.06 -1.11
CA ALA A 209 -13.57 10.08 -0.25
C ALA A 209 -14.89 9.56 -0.85
N GLU A 210 -15.64 10.45 -1.53
CA GLU A 210 -16.89 10.13 -2.20
C GLU A 210 -16.66 9.22 -3.42
N ASP A 211 -15.60 9.48 -4.19
CA ASP A 211 -15.20 8.63 -5.31
C ASP A 211 -14.90 7.20 -4.82
N LEU A 212 -14.11 7.06 -3.75
CA LEU A 212 -13.80 5.77 -3.14
C LEU A 212 -15.03 5.09 -2.54
N ALA A 213 -15.92 5.86 -1.90
CA ALA A 213 -17.14 5.31 -1.34
C ALA A 213 -18.09 4.77 -2.41
N ALA A 214 -18.19 5.43 -3.56
CA ALA A 214 -19.08 5.07 -4.66
C ALA A 214 -18.68 3.76 -5.38
N VAL A 215 -17.44 3.30 -5.23
CA VAL A 215 -16.96 2.06 -5.86
C VAL A 215 -16.90 0.93 -4.85
N VAL A 216 -18.04 0.32 -4.57
CA VAL A 216 -18.18 -0.73 -3.53
C VAL A 216 -17.29 -1.96 -3.82
N GLY A 217 -16.97 -2.25 -5.09
CA GLY A 217 -16.07 -3.33 -5.49
C GLY A 217 -14.59 -3.08 -5.13
N GLU A 218 -14.19 -1.81 -4.99
CA GLU A 218 -12.84 -1.48 -4.51
C GLU A 218 -12.77 -1.67 -3.00
N ARG A 219 -11.66 -2.25 -2.52
CA ARG A 219 -11.51 -2.55 -1.10
C ARG A 219 -10.24 -1.99 -0.49
N PHE A 220 -9.28 -1.52 -1.31
CA PHE A 220 -7.97 -1.10 -0.85
C PHE A 220 -7.57 0.24 -1.46
N PHE A 221 -6.88 1.06 -0.69
CA PHE A 221 -6.28 2.31 -1.16
C PHE A 221 -5.03 2.63 -0.34
N GLU A 222 -4.17 3.48 -0.84
CA GLU A 222 -3.00 3.94 -0.10
C GLU A 222 -3.43 4.99 0.93
N VAL A 223 -3.39 4.60 2.22
CA VAL A 223 -3.54 5.53 3.35
C VAL A 223 -2.26 6.32 3.57
N TRP A 224 -1.15 5.81 3.08
CA TRP A 224 0.16 6.42 3.09
C TRP A 224 0.92 6.04 1.83
N ASN A 225 1.49 7.05 1.15
CA ASN A 225 2.42 6.90 0.05
C ASN A 225 3.78 7.50 0.43
N GLY A 226 4.89 6.85 0.02
CA GLY A 226 6.25 7.24 0.38
C GLY A 226 6.81 8.45 -0.38
N VAL A 227 6.09 8.99 -1.35
CA VAL A 227 6.51 10.16 -2.16
C VAL A 227 6.25 11.45 -1.39
N ASP A 228 7.30 12.25 -1.20
CA ASP A 228 7.12 13.60 -0.64
C ASP A 228 6.39 14.50 -1.66
N GLY A 229 5.27 15.07 -1.25
CA GLY A 229 4.43 15.95 -2.07
C GLY A 229 3.22 15.25 -2.70
N ASP A 230 2.89 14.03 -2.30
CA ASP A 230 1.63 13.38 -2.64
C ASP A 230 0.46 13.83 -1.76
N ASN A 231 0.76 14.75 -0.83
CA ASN A 231 -0.19 15.46 0.00
C ASN A 231 -0.99 14.57 0.96
N ASP A 232 -0.40 13.46 1.44
CA ASP A 232 -1.04 12.57 2.40
C ASP A 232 -1.58 13.28 3.65
N PRO A 233 -0.87 14.28 4.23
CA PRO A 233 -1.39 15.05 5.37
C PRO A 233 -2.61 15.90 5.04
N GLY A 234 -2.95 16.09 3.77
CA GLY A 234 -3.93 17.08 3.34
C GLY A 234 -3.46 18.51 3.53
N ASP A 235 -4.37 19.45 3.37
CA ASP A 235 -4.13 20.88 3.60
C ASP A 235 -5.36 21.56 4.21
N ALA A 236 -5.36 22.90 4.29
CA ALA A 236 -6.50 23.65 4.80
C ALA A 236 -7.79 23.44 3.98
N ARG A 237 -7.65 23.01 2.73
CA ARG A 237 -8.76 22.83 1.77
C ARG A 237 -9.11 21.36 1.52
N HIS A 238 -8.18 20.43 1.71
CA HIS A 238 -8.34 19.03 1.37
C HIS A 238 -8.12 18.14 2.61
N PRO A 239 -8.89 17.06 2.76
CA PRO A 239 -8.68 16.12 3.87
C PRO A 239 -7.38 15.34 3.68
N SER A 240 -6.78 14.90 4.78
CA SER A 240 -5.70 13.92 4.74
C SER A 240 -6.21 12.57 4.25
N THR A 241 -5.30 11.69 3.82
CA THR A 241 -5.63 10.30 3.45
C THR A 241 -6.28 9.53 4.61
N ASP A 242 -5.88 9.77 5.86
CA ASP A 242 -6.55 9.26 7.06
C ASP A 242 -8.01 9.73 7.17
N GLN A 243 -8.28 11.01 6.88
CA GLN A 243 -9.65 11.57 6.88
C GLN A 243 -10.47 11.04 5.69
N ILE A 244 -9.86 10.91 4.50
CA ILE A 244 -10.48 10.27 3.34
C ILE A 244 -10.95 8.86 3.70
N TRP A 245 -10.09 8.09 4.39
CA TRP A 245 -10.42 6.74 4.84
C TRP A 245 -11.66 6.69 5.72
N ASP A 246 -11.71 7.56 6.73
CA ASP A 246 -12.82 7.59 7.69
C ASP A 246 -14.12 8.09 7.04
N ILE A 247 -14.04 9.08 6.14
CA ILE A 247 -15.21 9.58 5.39
C ILE A 247 -15.74 8.47 4.47
N ALA A 248 -14.88 7.89 3.65
CA ALA A 248 -15.27 6.83 2.72
C ALA A 248 -15.88 5.63 3.44
N ASN A 249 -15.28 5.18 4.55
CA ASN A 249 -15.82 4.08 5.35
C ASN A 249 -17.15 4.39 6.01
N THR A 250 -17.33 5.61 6.48
CA THR A 250 -18.60 6.04 7.07
C THR A 250 -19.70 6.04 6.00
N LEU A 251 -19.43 6.60 4.81
CA LEU A 251 -20.37 6.60 3.71
C LEU A 251 -20.71 5.17 3.25
N ARG A 252 -19.73 4.29 3.18
CA ARG A 252 -19.92 2.87 2.79
C ARG A 252 -20.74 2.11 3.82
N ILE A 253 -20.36 2.15 5.09
CA ILE A 253 -20.99 1.33 6.14
C ILE A 253 -22.38 1.85 6.48
N ALA A 254 -22.51 3.15 6.74
CA ALA A 254 -23.77 3.74 7.19
C ALA A 254 -24.69 4.11 6.01
N GLY A 255 -24.16 4.58 4.90
CA GLY A 255 -24.93 5.02 3.74
C GLY A 255 -25.29 3.89 2.79
N LEU A 256 -24.32 3.03 2.45
CA LEU A 256 -24.47 2.01 1.41
C LEU A 256 -24.67 0.59 1.97
N GLY A 257 -24.45 0.37 3.27
CA GLY A 257 -24.45 -0.98 3.87
C GLY A 257 -23.32 -1.88 3.31
N ALA A 258 -22.25 -1.26 2.81
CA ALA A 258 -21.14 -1.93 2.14
C ALA A 258 -19.97 -2.17 3.10
N PRO A 259 -19.06 -3.13 2.79
CA PRO A 259 -17.87 -3.38 3.58
C PRO A 259 -16.92 -2.18 3.55
N PRO A 260 -16.10 -2.00 4.60
CA PRO A 260 -15.12 -0.92 4.64
C PRO A 260 -14.00 -1.10 3.61
N LEU A 261 -13.34 0.01 3.29
CA LEU A 261 -12.03 0.05 2.66
C LEU A 261 -10.95 -0.30 3.67
N TYR A 262 -9.89 -0.92 3.20
CA TYR A 262 -8.66 -1.19 3.92
C TYR A 262 -7.53 -0.29 3.41
N GLY A 263 -6.66 0.16 4.33
CA GLY A 263 -5.54 1.04 4.01
C GLY A 263 -4.23 0.26 3.87
N VAL A 264 -3.54 0.43 2.75
CA VAL A 264 -2.16 -0.03 2.55
C VAL A 264 -1.19 1.15 2.69
N ALA A 265 0.06 0.87 3.03
CA ALA A 265 1.14 1.85 2.94
C ALA A 265 2.22 1.33 2.00
N THR A 266 2.75 2.20 1.15
CA THR A 266 3.68 1.84 0.09
C THR A 266 4.79 2.88 -0.04
N ASP A 267 5.87 2.53 -0.74
CA ASP A 267 6.96 3.46 -1.00
C ASP A 267 6.73 4.34 -2.23
N ASP A 268 6.12 3.76 -3.26
CA ASP A 268 6.05 4.38 -4.60
C ASP A 268 7.44 4.89 -5.02
N SER A 269 8.44 4.02 -4.81
CA SER A 269 9.83 4.44 -4.90
C SER A 269 10.30 4.51 -6.34
N HIS A 270 10.96 5.64 -6.66
CA HIS A 270 11.58 5.93 -7.95
C HIS A 270 13.06 6.30 -7.81
N ASP A 271 13.44 6.85 -6.65
CA ASP A 271 14.74 7.46 -6.41
C ASP A 271 15.63 6.55 -5.55
N TYR A 272 16.43 5.68 -6.19
CA TYR A 272 17.38 4.78 -5.52
C TYR A 272 18.78 5.36 -5.51
N GLN A 273 19.07 6.25 -6.45
CA GLN A 273 20.36 6.92 -6.65
C GLN A 273 20.29 8.35 -6.13
N GLY A 274 21.41 8.91 -5.70
CA GLY A 274 21.49 10.30 -5.21
C GLY A 274 21.18 10.49 -3.71
N ASN A 275 21.37 11.71 -3.20
CA ASN A 275 21.31 12.06 -1.78
C ASN A 275 20.00 12.75 -1.37
N GLU A 276 19.39 13.50 -2.26
CA GLU A 276 18.08 14.12 -2.03
C GLU A 276 17.04 13.38 -2.86
N ARG A 277 16.11 12.72 -2.18
CA ARG A 277 15.16 11.81 -2.78
C ARG A 277 13.75 12.22 -2.41
N ARG A 278 12.93 12.43 -3.42
CA ARG A 278 11.51 12.68 -3.23
C ARG A 278 10.76 11.37 -2.92
N SER A 279 11.11 10.30 -3.63
CA SER A 279 10.47 8.99 -3.51
C SER A 279 11.50 7.86 -3.29
N PRO A 280 12.25 7.89 -2.15
CA PRO A 280 13.21 6.84 -1.85
C PRO A 280 12.53 5.56 -1.38
N PRO A 281 13.18 4.39 -1.51
CA PRO A 281 12.67 3.14 -0.97
C PRO A 281 12.74 3.08 0.57
N PHE A 282 12.01 2.14 1.14
CA PHE A 282 12.04 1.72 2.54
C PHE A 282 11.35 2.66 3.52
N ARG A 283 10.49 3.54 3.06
CA ARG A 283 9.70 4.45 3.91
C ARG A 283 8.45 3.80 4.49
N ALA A 284 7.78 2.93 3.69
CA ALA A 284 6.50 2.35 4.08
C ALA A 284 6.33 0.93 3.57
N TRP A 285 5.44 0.17 4.20
CA TRP A 285 5.15 -1.22 3.84
C TRP A 285 3.86 -1.70 4.49
N ILE A 286 3.41 -2.87 4.07
CA ILE A 286 2.42 -3.65 4.81
C ILE A 286 3.07 -4.84 5.51
N GLN A 287 2.47 -5.23 6.62
CA GLN A 287 2.76 -6.50 7.31
C GLN A 287 1.55 -7.42 7.15
N VAL A 288 1.72 -8.52 6.45
CA VAL A 288 0.64 -9.47 6.14
C VAL A 288 0.77 -10.72 7.01
N ARG A 289 -0.30 -11.09 7.71
CA ARG A 289 -0.35 -12.29 8.54
C ARG A 289 -0.84 -13.49 7.75
N ALA A 290 0.08 -14.28 7.23
CA ALA A 290 -0.21 -15.43 6.39
C ALA A 290 0.63 -16.65 6.76
N THR A 291 0.16 -17.86 6.36
CA THR A 291 0.86 -19.13 6.61
C THR A 291 2.04 -19.35 5.67
N HIS A 292 1.93 -18.90 4.43
CA HIS A 292 2.95 -19.15 3.40
C HIS A 292 3.35 -17.85 2.71
N LEU A 293 4.62 -17.77 2.32
CA LEU A 293 5.12 -16.71 1.46
C LEU A 293 4.88 -17.09 0.00
N THR A 294 3.64 -16.96 -0.44
CA THR A 294 3.21 -17.10 -1.84
C THR A 294 2.21 -16.01 -2.18
N PRO A 295 2.09 -15.60 -3.47
CA PRO A 295 1.14 -14.57 -3.85
C PRO A 295 -0.29 -14.89 -3.39
N GLU A 296 -0.73 -16.15 -3.57
CA GLU A 296 -2.07 -16.59 -3.20
C GLU A 296 -2.35 -16.52 -1.70
N SER A 297 -1.35 -16.89 -0.88
CA SER A 297 -1.50 -16.85 0.58
C SER A 297 -1.53 -15.42 1.10
N LEU A 298 -0.67 -14.55 0.55
CA LEU A 298 -0.60 -13.14 0.89
C LEU A 298 -1.87 -12.41 0.48
N ILE A 299 -2.30 -12.53 -0.79
CA ILE A 299 -3.49 -11.85 -1.31
C ILE A 299 -4.73 -12.27 -0.53
N ARG A 300 -4.93 -13.57 -0.28
CA ARG A 300 -6.05 -14.04 0.54
C ARG A 300 -6.01 -13.51 1.98
N ALA A 301 -4.84 -13.29 2.57
CA ALA A 301 -4.73 -12.70 3.88
C ALA A 301 -5.08 -11.21 3.85
N VAL A 302 -4.60 -10.48 2.84
CA VAL A 302 -4.94 -9.06 2.63
C VAL A 302 -6.44 -8.89 2.41
N ASP A 303 -7.07 -9.72 1.59
CA ASP A 303 -8.53 -9.71 1.35
C ASP A 303 -9.36 -9.86 2.62
N ARG A 304 -8.87 -10.61 3.61
CA ARG A 304 -9.52 -10.75 4.92
C ARG A 304 -9.24 -9.61 5.89
N GLY A 305 -8.34 -8.66 5.55
CA GLY A 305 -7.87 -7.63 6.46
C GLY A 305 -6.83 -8.14 7.48
N ASP A 306 -6.21 -9.32 7.25
CA ASP A 306 -5.16 -9.89 8.09
C ASP A 306 -3.81 -9.18 7.83
N PHE A 307 -3.79 -7.86 7.88
CA PHE A 307 -2.59 -7.06 7.66
C PHE A 307 -2.69 -5.70 8.36
N TYR A 308 -1.57 -5.03 8.50
CA TYR A 308 -1.50 -3.62 8.90
C TYR A 308 -0.49 -2.86 8.04
N ALA A 309 -0.68 -1.54 7.93
CA ALA A 309 0.22 -0.61 7.24
C ALA A 309 1.23 0.00 8.23
N SER A 310 2.45 0.31 7.81
CA SER A 310 3.50 0.84 8.70
C SER A 310 4.55 1.67 7.98
N THR A 311 5.06 2.69 8.68
CA THR A 311 6.27 3.47 8.35
C THR A 311 7.42 3.22 9.36
N GLY A 312 7.33 2.15 10.17
CA GLY A 312 8.39 1.81 11.14
C GLY A 312 7.93 1.14 12.41
N VAL A 313 6.69 1.35 12.84
CA VAL A 313 6.12 0.67 14.01
C VAL A 313 5.85 -0.80 13.69
N VAL A 314 6.33 -1.69 14.54
CA VAL A 314 6.10 -3.13 14.43
C VAL A 314 5.06 -3.57 15.46
N LEU A 315 4.03 -4.27 14.98
CA LEU A 315 3.02 -4.90 15.83
C LEU A 315 3.33 -6.40 15.92
N ASP A 316 3.60 -6.87 17.15
CA ASP A 316 3.72 -8.31 17.41
C ASP A 316 2.39 -9.02 17.23
N ASP A 317 1.29 -8.33 17.58
CA ASP A 317 -0.06 -8.87 17.43
C ASP A 317 -1.12 -7.78 17.25
N VAL A 318 -2.15 -8.11 16.47
CA VAL A 318 -3.40 -7.35 16.29
C VAL A 318 -4.53 -8.35 16.46
N ALA A 319 -5.38 -8.16 17.46
CA ALA A 319 -6.49 -9.07 17.75
C ALA A 319 -7.80 -8.29 17.94
N PHE A 320 -8.84 -8.74 17.25
CA PHE A 320 -10.21 -8.30 17.50
C PHE A 320 -11.01 -9.46 18.09
N ASP A 321 -11.39 -9.32 19.35
CA ASP A 321 -12.31 -10.23 20.03
C ASP A 321 -13.74 -9.84 19.68
N ALA A 322 -14.43 -10.71 18.94
CA ALA A 322 -15.77 -10.46 18.46
C ALA A 322 -16.83 -10.51 19.57
N ASP A 323 -16.62 -11.33 20.62
CA ASP A 323 -17.54 -11.49 21.74
C ASP A 323 -17.40 -10.33 22.73
N ALA A 324 -16.17 -10.00 23.10
CA ALA A 324 -15.88 -8.84 23.94
C ALA A 324 -16.00 -7.51 23.18
N ARG A 325 -16.10 -7.55 21.84
CA ARG A 325 -16.07 -6.39 20.93
C ARG A 325 -14.88 -5.48 21.26
N SER A 326 -13.68 -6.04 21.32
CA SER A 326 -12.49 -5.29 21.71
C SER A 326 -11.34 -5.47 20.70
N LEU A 327 -10.71 -4.36 20.33
CA LEU A 327 -9.47 -4.32 19.58
C LEU A 327 -8.29 -4.18 20.54
N SER A 328 -7.34 -5.11 20.49
CA SER A 328 -6.13 -5.08 21.28
C SER A 328 -4.89 -5.24 20.42
N LEU A 329 -3.82 -4.53 20.80
CA LEU A 329 -2.54 -4.54 20.10
C LEU A 329 -1.43 -4.92 21.06
N ARG A 330 -0.41 -5.59 20.53
CA ARG A 330 0.87 -5.78 21.21
C ARG A 330 1.98 -5.20 20.31
N LEU A 331 2.65 -4.17 20.79
CA LEU A 331 3.66 -3.42 20.06
C LEU A 331 5.05 -3.96 20.40
N HIS A 332 5.89 -4.09 19.39
CA HIS A 332 7.28 -4.45 19.57
C HIS A 332 8.07 -3.22 20.06
N ALA A 333 8.23 -3.11 21.37
CA ALA A 333 8.88 -1.97 21.99
C ALA A 333 10.41 -2.15 22.04
N ARG A 334 11.15 -1.20 21.50
CA ARG A 334 12.61 -1.09 21.66
C ARG A 334 12.94 -0.28 22.94
N PRO A 335 14.13 -0.45 23.52
CA PRO A 335 14.53 0.34 24.70
C PRO A 335 14.35 1.85 24.48
N GLY A 336 13.68 2.51 25.44
CA GLY A 336 13.41 3.96 25.40
C GLY A 336 12.32 4.42 24.43
N GLU A 337 11.71 3.53 23.65
CA GLU A 337 10.64 3.85 22.72
C GLU A 337 9.31 4.06 23.46
N ARG A 338 8.58 5.10 23.10
CA ARG A 338 7.26 5.41 23.64
C ARG A 338 6.23 5.38 22.52
N PHE A 339 5.02 4.92 22.84
CA PHE A 339 3.92 4.82 21.90
C PHE A 339 2.70 5.58 22.41
N VAL A 340 2.00 6.20 21.46
CA VAL A 340 0.64 6.70 21.63
C VAL A 340 -0.22 6.01 20.58
N THR A 341 -1.26 5.34 21.04
CA THR A 341 -2.25 4.69 20.17
C THR A 341 -3.55 5.46 20.26
N ARG A 342 -4.04 5.92 19.10
CA ARG A 342 -5.38 6.49 18.95
C ARG A 342 -6.29 5.46 18.33
N PHE A 343 -7.35 5.10 19.05
CA PHE A 343 -8.46 4.33 18.50
C PHE A 343 -9.42 5.30 17.85
N ILE A 344 -9.64 5.13 16.55
CA ILE A 344 -10.39 6.04 15.69
C ILE A 344 -11.61 5.29 15.16
N GLY A 345 -12.74 5.96 15.06
CA GLY A 345 -13.95 5.39 14.49
C GLY A 345 -15.02 6.44 14.29
N THR A 346 -16.14 6.02 13.76
CA THR A 346 -17.33 6.87 13.58
C THR A 346 -18.49 6.28 14.36
N ARG A 347 -19.25 7.13 15.09
CA ARG A 347 -20.43 6.68 15.82
C ARG A 347 -21.66 6.68 14.94
N ARG A 348 -22.62 5.81 15.25
CA ARG A 348 -23.92 5.78 14.61
C ARG A 348 -24.66 7.11 14.82
N GLY A 349 -25.50 7.46 13.86
CA GLY A 349 -26.22 8.73 13.90
C GLY A 349 -25.43 9.95 13.42
N VAL A 350 -24.19 9.74 12.91
CA VAL A 350 -23.43 10.81 12.24
C VAL A 350 -24.15 11.27 10.98
N SER A 351 -24.06 12.56 10.66
CA SER A 351 -24.59 13.10 9.40
C SER A 351 -23.76 12.60 8.22
N LEU A 352 -24.44 12.07 7.19
CA LEU A 352 -23.84 11.68 5.91
C LEU A 352 -23.97 12.78 4.84
N THR A 353 -24.52 13.94 5.20
CA THR A 353 -24.71 15.06 4.28
C THR A 353 -23.45 15.91 4.25
N GLY A 354 -22.71 15.81 3.17
CA GLY A 354 -21.56 16.69 2.90
C GLY A 354 -22.04 18.07 2.45
N ARG A 355 -21.34 19.11 2.90
CA ARG A 355 -21.53 20.50 2.45
C ARG A 355 -20.35 20.89 1.55
N PRO A 356 -20.54 21.83 0.59
CA PRO A 356 -19.41 22.37 -0.15
C PRO A 356 -18.35 22.91 0.81
N ARG A 357 -17.10 22.46 0.63
CA ARG A 357 -15.98 22.98 1.40
C ARG A 357 -15.59 24.34 0.82
N LEU A 358 -15.40 25.32 1.68
CA LEU A 358 -14.97 26.65 1.29
C LEU A 358 -13.50 26.86 1.67
N ASP A 359 -12.74 27.53 0.79
CA ASP A 359 -11.41 28.01 1.12
C ASP A 359 -11.47 29.28 2.02
N GLY A 360 -10.30 29.80 2.41
CA GLY A 360 -10.21 31.00 3.25
C GLY A 360 -10.76 32.27 2.62
N ALA A 361 -11.04 32.29 1.32
CA ALA A 361 -11.69 33.38 0.59
C ALA A 361 -13.20 33.13 0.35
N GLY A 362 -13.74 32.04 0.88
CA GLY A 362 -15.15 31.66 0.72
C GLY A 362 -15.47 31.03 -0.64
N LYS A 363 -14.48 30.65 -1.44
CA LYS A 363 -14.68 29.98 -2.72
C LYS A 363 -14.82 28.47 -2.48
N VAL A 364 -15.73 27.84 -3.23
CA VAL A 364 -15.94 26.39 -3.18
C VAL A 364 -14.69 25.65 -3.64
N VAL A 365 -14.23 24.67 -2.85
CA VAL A 365 -13.20 23.68 -3.25
C VAL A 365 -13.93 22.54 -3.96
N GLU A 366 -13.76 22.44 -5.26
CA GLU A 366 -14.58 21.57 -6.12
C GLU A 366 -14.39 20.08 -5.89
N THR A 367 -13.27 19.68 -5.27
CA THR A 367 -12.88 18.27 -5.14
C THR A 367 -13.18 17.63 -3.80
N THR A 368 -13.75 18.37 -2.82
CA THR A 368 -14.03 17.81 -1.49
C THR A 368 -15.29 18.36 -0.87
N LEU A 369 -15.97 17.52 -0.07
CA LEU A 369 -17.07 17.94 0.79
C LEU A 369 -16.61 18.03 2.25
N ASP A 370 -17.32 18.86 3.02
CA ASP A 370 -17.15 19.01 4.47
C ASP A 370 -18.25 18.24 5.18
N TYR A 371 -17.86 17.24 5.98
CA TYR A 371 -18.75 16.42 6.79
C TYR A 371 -18.72 16.78 8.28
N ARG A 372 -18.01 17.85 8.65
CA ARG A 372 -17.97 18.28 10.05
C ARG A 372 -19.37 18.64 10.54
N SER A 373 -19.74 18.07 11.67
CA SER A 373 -20.99 18.39 12.36
C SER A 373 -20.77 19.51 13.37
N GLU A 374 -21.71 20.45 13.46
CA GLU A 374 -21.68 21.51 14.49
C GLU A 374 -22.07 20.96 15.87
N SER A 375 -22.83 19.88 15.88
CA SER A 375 -23.27 19.20 17.10
C SER A 375 -23.46 17.71 16.82
N GLY A 376 -23.06 16.86 17.75
CA GLY A 376 -23.21 15.42 17.63
C GLY A 376 -21.92 14.69 17.16
N PRO A 377 -22.01 13.40 16.77
CA PRO A 377 -20.87 12.58 16.37
C PRO A 377 -20.11 13.15 15.18
N GLN A 378 -18.79 12.97 15.19
CA GLN A 378 -17.91 13.33 14.09
C GLN A 378 -17.48 12.08 13.32
N ILE A 379 -17.19 12.23 12.02
CA ILE A 379 -16.53 11.18 11.23
C ILE A 379 -15.07 11.07 11.67
N GLY A 380 -14.62 9.83 11.94
CA GLY A 380 -13.23 9.58 12.28
C GLY A 380 -12.79 10.22 13.61
N GLU A 381 -13.66 10.24 14.61
CA GLU A 381 -13.29 10.80 15.91
C GLU A 381 -12.33 9.88 16.69
N VAL A 382 -11.48 10.49 17.53
CA VAL A 382 -10.65 9.74 18.47
C VAL A 382 -11.52 9.22 19.61
N LEU A 383 -11.83 7.93 19.56
CA LEU A 383 -12.65 7.25 20.58
C LEU A 383 -11.90 7.06 21.89
N SER A 384 -10.57 6.87 21.82
CA SER A 384 -9.66 6.70 22.96
C SER A 384 -8.22 6.94 22.56
N GLU A 385 -7.43 7.49 23.47
CA GLU A 385 -5.96 7.57 23.35
C GLU A 385 -5.31 6.77 24.49
N VAL A 386 -4.42 5.83 24.15
CA VAL A 386 -3.75 4.94 25.10
C VAL A 386 -2.24 5.01 24.90
N ARG A 387 -1.49 5.13 25.99
CA ARG A 387 -0.03 5.13 25.98
C ARG A 387 0.53 3.76 26.37
N GLY A 388 1.65 3.39 25.75
CA GLY A 388 2.38 2.18 26.08
C GLY A 388 2.22 1.04 25.06
N PRO A 389 2.85 -0.13 25.30
CA PRO A 389 3.03 -1.16 24.28
C PRO A 389 1.86 -2.16 24.16
N ARG A 390 0.81 -2.05 24.99
CA ARG A 390 -0.33 -2.99 24.99
C ARG A 390 -1.66 -2.21 25.05
N PRO A 391 -1.95 -1.36 24.06
CA PRO A 391 -3.20 -0.62 24.03
C PRO A 391 -4.37 -1.53 23.67
N SER A 392 -5.55 -1.23 24.22
CA SER A 392 -6.80 -1.89 23.87
C SER A 392 -7.97 -0.90 23.95
N TYR A 393 -9.00 -1.16 23.15
CA TYR A 393 -10.26 -0.42 23.17
C TYR A 393 -11.43 -1.39 23.05
N ARG A 394 -12.40 -1.26 23.94
CA ARG A 394 -13.67 -1.99 23.89
C ARG A 394 -14.75 -1.10 23.31
N LEU A 395 -15.38 -1.55 22.22
CA LEU A 395 -16.47 -0.83 21.58
C LEU A 395 -17.67 -0.72 22.54
N ARG A 396 -18.30 0.45 22.56
CA ARG A 396 -19.48 0.76 23.39
C ARG A 396 -20.77 0.27 22.76
N GLY A 397 -20.76 -0.04 21.44
CA GLY A 397 -21.90 -0.56 20.70
C GLY A 397 -22.53 0.45 19.75
N ASP A 398 -22.15 1.72 19.86
CA ASP A 398 -22.61 2.80 18.99
C ASP A 398 -21.60 3.13 17.85
N GLU A 399 -20.41 2.49 17.82
CA GLU A 399 -19.45 2.66 16.75
C GLU A 399 -19.86 1.87 15.50
N LEU A 400 -19.62 2.47 14.33
CA LEU A 400 -19.73 1.80 13.03
C LEU A 400 -18.55 0.85 12.80
N TYR A 401 -17.37 1.23 13.25
CA TYR A 401 -16.11 0.49 13.21
C TYR A 401 -15.11 1.13 14.18
N VAL A 402 -14.01 0.43 14.41
CA VAL A 402 -12.82 0.96 15.08
C VAL A 402 -11.57 0.58 14.30
N ARG A 403 -10.61 1.49 14.17
CA ARG A 403 -9.23 1.26 13.71
C ARG A 403 -8.27 1.89 14.69
N ALA A 404 -6.99 1.52 14.65
CA ALA A 404 -5.98 2.12 15.50
C ALA A 404 -4.89 2.76 14.64
N VAL A 405 -4.44 3.94 15.07
CA VAL A 405 -3.21 4.59 14.59
C VAL A 405 -2.23 4.63 15.75
N VAL A 406 -1.09 3.98 15.57
CA VAL A 406 0.00 3.93 16.54
C VAL A 406 1.10 4.88 16.10
N THR A 407 1.47 5.83 16.94
CA THR A 407 2.61 6.73 16.73
C THR A 407 3.72 6.40 17.72
N SER A 408 4.92 6.14 17.21
CA SER A 408 6.14 5.95 18.00
C SER A 408 6.84 7.29 18.27
N SER A 409 7.65 7.35 19.31
CA SER A 409 8.58 8.49 19.53
C SER A 409 9.82 8.45 18.64
N ARG A 410 9.94 7.46 17.75
CA ARG A 410 11.08 7.32 16.83
C ARG A 410 10.79 7.97 15.49
N ARG A 411 11.82 8.57 14.91
CA ARG A 411 11.76 9.07 13.54
C ARG A 411 11.91 7.90 12.54
N PRO A 412 11.35 8.00 11.33
CA PRO A 412 11.61 7.03 10.27
C PRO A 412 13.11 6.90 9.96
N GLU A 413 13.55 5.71 9.56
CA GLU A 413 14.95 5.50 9.12
C GLU A 413 15.26 6.27 7.84
N VAL A 414 14.29 6.33 6.93
CA VAL A 414 14.33 7.17 5.74
C VAL A 414 13.37 8.33 5.96
N PRO A 415 13.87 9.56 6.13
CA PRO A 415 13.03 10.72 6.44
C PRO A 415 12.02 11.04 5.34
N SER A 416 10.87 11.55 5.75
CA SER A 416 9.86 12.16 4.88
C SER A 416 9.61 13.58 5.37
N THR A 417 9.27 14.48 4.45
CA THR A 417 8.85 15.86 4.80
C THR A 417 7.42 15.90 5.33
N GLU A 418 6.64 14.85 5.12
CA GLU A 418 5.22 14.77 5.48
C GLU A 418 4.98 14.11 6.84
N HIS A 419 5.94 13.28 7.33
CA HIS A 419 5.80 12.60 8.61
C HIS A 419 7.07 12.63 9.46
N GLU A 420 6.93 13.14 10.68
CA GLU A 420 8.05 13.26 11.62
C GLU A 420 8.34 11.96 12.38
N PHE A 421 7.30 11.13 12.64
CA PHE A 421 7.40 9.95 13.49
C PHE A 421 6.91 8.70 12.78
N GLN A 422 7.47 7.53 13.19
CA GLN A 422 7.01 6.23 12.73
C GLN A 422 5.57 5.99 13.16
N GLN A 423 4.76 5.43 12.26
CA GLN A 423 3.37 5.10 12.51
C GLN A 423 3.02 3.69 12.05
N ALA A 424 1.89 3.18 12.55
CA ALA A 424 1.21 2.01 12.00
C ALA A 424 -0.30 2.21 12.07
N TRP A 425 -1.01 1.64 11.08
CA TRP A 425 -2.47 1.69 10.93
C TRP A 425 -3.03 0.28 10.88
N THR A 426 -3.95 -0.03 11.80
CA THR A 426 -4.73 -1.28 11.69
C THR A 426 -5.92 -1.10 10.77
N GLN A 427 -6.45 -2.20 10.27
CA GLN A 427 -7.66 -2.18 9.45
C GLN A 427 -8.92 -1.89 10.27
N PRO A 428 -10.01 -1.36 9.67
CA PRO A 428 -11.29 -1.19 10.33
C PRO A 428 -11.89 -2.51 10.80
N MET A 429 -12.24 -2.61 12.08
CA MET A 429 -12.76 -3.81 12.73
C MET A 429 -14.08 -3.51 13.45
N GLY A 430 -14.84 -4.55 13.79
CA GLY A 430 -16.06 -4.44 14.58
C GLY A 430 -17.27 -3.89 13.82
N TRP A 431 -17.18 -3.70 12.50
CA TRP A 431 -18.29 -3.30 11.65
C TRP A 431 -19.32 -4.44 11.48
N ASP A 432 -20.60 -4.10 11.37
CA ASP A 432 -21.67 -5.07 11.17
C ASP A 432 -21.86 -5.32 9.66
N GLY A 433 -21.28 -6.40 9.15
CA GLY A 433 -21.49 -6.85 7.76
C GLY A 433 -22.88 -7.45 7.54
N PRO A 434 -23.32 -7.58 6.27
CA PRO A 434 -24.61 -8.20 5.94
C PRO A 434 -24.74 -9.64 6.45
N GLU A 435 -23.64 -10.39 6.54
CA GLU A 435 -23.61 -11.75 7.08
C GLU A 435 -23.89 -11.81 8.59
N ARG A 436 -23.62 -10.74 9.35
CA ARG A 436 -23.92 -10.68 10.79
C ARG A 436 -25.31 -10.11 11.11
N ARG A 437 -25.95 -9.41 10.15
CA ARG A 437 -27.33 -8.91 10.32
C ARG A 437 -28.36 -10.02 10.21
N SER A 438 -28.07 -11.13 9.51
CA SER A 438 -28.95 -12.29 9.37
C SER A 438 -28.90 -13.27 10.55
N ALA A 439 -27.97 -13.08 11.49
CA ALA A 439 -27.80 -13.94 12.67
C ALA A 439 -28.29 -13.29 13.98
N ARG A 440 -29.00 -12.15 13.91
CA ARG A 440 -29.64 -11.50 15.08
C ARG A 440 -31.17 -11.53 14.98
#